data_2942ad9bd6f7c394b602da1e585a07d9
#
_entry.id   2942ad9bd6f7c394b602da1e585a07d9
#
_cell.length_a   1.000
_cell.length_b   1.000
_cell.length_c   1.000
_cell.angle_alpha   90.00
_cell.angle_beta   90.00
_cell.angle_gamma   90.00
#
_symmetry.space_group_name_H-M   'P 1'
#
loop_
_entity.id
_entity.type
_entity.pdbx_description
1 polymer ?
#
loop_
_entity_poly.entity_id
_entity_poly.type
_entity_poly.pdbx_seq_one_letter_code
_entity_poly.pdbx_strand_id
1 'polypeptide(L)'
;MKKILVVDDNEMLCRLSCDILRAEGYHAVPATNVAEALEAFEQEDFDLVVTDFLMPGMGGLDLAREIRARNSKFPIIVMTAYEPVECEHVTLWLPKEFLFPHLLEKVRACLAEAETAVASR
;
A
#
# COMPACT_ATOMS: atom_id res chain seq x y z
N MET A 1 11.88 0.44 -12.52
CA MET A 1 10.68 -0.32 -12.14
C MET A 1 10.28 0.05 -10.71
N LYS A 2 9.05 0.47 -10.53
CA LYS A 2 8.55 0.84 -9.20
C LYS A 2 8.25 -0.42 -8.39
N LYS A 3 8.55 -0.37 -7.10
CA LYS A 3 8.42 -1.50 -6.19
C LYS A 3 7.32 -1.22 -5.16
N ILE A 4 6.37 -2.14 -5.07
CA ILE A 4 5.16 -1.97 -4.27
C ILE A 4 5.04 -3.09 -3.25
N LEU A 5 4.85 -2.74 -1.98
CA LEU A 5 4.58 -3.69 -0.91
C LEU A 5 3.07 -3.83 -0.76
N VAL A 6 2.56 -5.06 -0.89
CA VAL A 6 1.13 -5.36 -0.78
C VAL A 6 0.90 -6.16 0.49
N VAL A 7 0.07 -5.63 1.39
CA VAL A 7 -0.16 -6.23 2.71
C VAL A 7 -1.63 -6.58 2.88
N ASP A 8 -1.93 -7.86 3.00
CA ASP A 8 -3.29 -8.37 3.20
C ASP A 8 -3.21 -9.73 3.86
N ASP A 9 -3.95 -9.94 4.96
CA ASP A 9 -4.00 -11.22 5.65
C ASP A 9 -4.76 -12.28 4.86
N ASN A 10 -5.56 -11.87 3.88
CA ASN A 10 -6.16 -12.79 2.91
C ASN A 10 -5.12 -13.10 1.83
N GLU A 11 -4.51 -14.27 1.90
CA GLU A 11 -3.43 -14.66 0.99
C GLU A 11 -3.85 -14.66 -0.48
N MET A 12 -5.09 -15.07 -0.76
CA MET A 12 -5.60 -15.08 -2.14
C MET A 12 -5.69 -13.66 -2.70
N LEU A 13 -6.28 -12.74 -1.96
CA LEU A 13 -6.40 -11.35 -2.40
C LEU A 13 -5.03 -10.69 -2.54
N CYS A 14 -4.12 -10.99 -1.62
CA CYS A 14 -2.76 -10.48 -1.68
C CYS A 14 -2.06 -10.94 -2.95
N ARG A 15 -2.17 -12.22 -3.28
CA ARG A 15 -1.58 -12.80 -4.48
C ARG A 15 -2.19 -12.20 -5.75
N LEU A 16 -3.52 -12.09 -5.81
CA LEU A 16 -4.19 -11.51 -6.98
C LEU A 16 -3.79 -10.05 -7.20
N SER A 17 -3.71 -9.29 -6.12
CA SER A 17 -3.27 -7.89 -6.21
C SER A 17 -1.83 -7.78 -6.73
N CYS A 18 -0.95 -8.63 -6.23
CA CYS A 18 0.43 -8.68 -6.72
C CYS A 18 0.50 -9.07 -8.20
N ASP A 19 -0.30 -10.06 -8.61
CA ASP A 19 -0.33 -10.51 -10.01
C ASP A 19 -0.79 -9.39 -10.94
N ILE A 20 -1.82 -8.64 -10.55
CA ILE A 20 -2.31 -7.50 -11.32
C ILE A 20 -1.21 -6.44 -11.49
N LEU A 21 -0.52 -6.12 -10.40
CA LEU A 21 0.55 -5.13 -10.43
C LEU A 21 1.74 -5.60 -11.27
N ARG A 22 2.13 -6.86 -11.13
CA ARG A 22 3.23 -7.44 -11.90
C ARG A 22 2.93 -7.46 -13.40
N ALA A 23 1.69 -7.72 -13.77
CA ALA A 23 1.27 -7.72 -15.17
C ALA A 23 1.44 -6.34 -15.82
N GLU A 24 1.43 -5.28 -15.03
CA GLU A 24 1.63 -3.91 -15.51
C GLU A 24 3.08 -3.43 -15.39
N GLY A 25 3.99 -4.31 -15.02
CA GLY A 25 5.41 -3.99 -14.96
C GLY A 25 5.93 -3.53 -13.61
N TYR A 26 5.10 -3.54 -12.57
CA TYR A 26 5.55 -3.22 -11.21
C TYR A 26 6.20 -4.43 -10.56
N HIS A 27 7.12 -4.19 -9.64
CA HIS A 27 7.67 -5.24 -8.78
C HIS A 27 6.82 -5.26 -7.50
N ALA A 28 5.97 -6.25 -7.33
CA ALA A 28 5.09 -6.36 -6.17
C ALA A 28 5.57 -7.44 -5.21
N VAL A 29 5.65 -7.10 -3.93
CA VAL A 29 6.11 -7.99 -2.86
C VAL A 29 4.96 -8.18 -1.86
N PRO A 30 4.53 -9.42 -1.60
CA PRO A 30 3.43 -9.68 -0.67
C PRO A 30 3.91 -9.76 0.77
N ALA A 31 3.03 -9.35 1.70
CA ALA A 31 3.17 -9.60 3.13
C ALA A 31 1.78 -9.88 3.69
N THR A 32 1.67 -10.79 4.65
CA THR A 32 0.37 -11.21 5.17
C THR A 32 0.05 -10.68 6.56
N ASN A 33 0.95 -9.90 7.14
CA ASN A 33 0.74 -9.21 8.42
C ASN A 33 1.69 -8.02 8.52
N VAL A 34 1.46 -7.19 9.54
CA VAL A 34 2.24 -5.96 9.73
C VAL A 34 3.70 -6.25 10.04
N ALA A 35 3.99 -7.30 10.82
CA ALA A 35 5.37 -7.65 11.16
C ALA A 35 6.19 -8.00 9.92
N GLU A 36 5.63 -8.85 9.02
CA GLU A 36 6.26 -9.18 7.75
C GLU A 36 6.47 -7.95 6.88
N ALA A 37 5.44 -7.08 6.85
CA ALA A 37 5.50 -5.86 6.05
C ALA A 37 6.61 -4.93 6.51
N LEU A 38 6.75 -4.73 7.82
CA LEU A 38 7.80 -3.88 8.36
C LEU A 38 9.18 -4.46 8.14
N GLU A 39 9.32 -5.78 8.28
CA GLU A 39 10.59 -6.45 8.00
C GLU A 39 10.99 -6.24 6.54
N ALA A 40 10.07 -6.45 5.60
CA ALA A 40 10.34 -6.22 4.18
C ALA A 40 10.66 -4.75 3.91
N PHE A 41 9.92 -3.84 4.52
CA PHE A 41 10.12 -2.40 4.35
C PHE A 41 11.52 -1.94 4.81
N GLU A 42 12.06 -2.57 5.83
CA GLU A 42 13.40 -2.26 6.32
C GLU A 42 14.51 -2.87 5.48
N GLN A 43 14.26 -4.01 4.85
CA GLN A 43 15.25 -4.73 4.06
C GLN A 43 15.36 -4.27 2.60
N GLU A 44 14.30 -3.69 2.05
CA GLU A 44 14.24 -3.31 0.65
C GLU A 44 13.68 -1.90 0.50
N ASP A 45 14.01 -1.24 -0.61
CA ASP A 45 13.47 0.08 -0.91
C ASP A 45 12.17 -0.06 -1.70
N PHE A 46 11.08 0.46 -1.15
CA PHE A 46 9.78 0.47 -1.81
C PHE A 46 9.40 1.89 -2.24
N ASP A 47 8.49 1.97 -3.21
CA ASP A 47 7.96 3.24 -3.72
C ASP A 47 6.53 3.49 -3.23
N LEU A 48 5.82 2.45 -2.81
CA LEU A 48 4.42 2.53 -2.40
C LEU A 48 4.06 1.33 -1.53
N VAL A 49 3.15 1.52 -0.59
CA VAL A 49 2.53 0.44 0.18
C VAL A 49 1.02 0.45 -0.07
N VAL A 50 0.46 -0.73 -0.36
CA VAL A 50 -0.98 -0.96 -0.44
C VAL A 50 -1.31 -1.95 0.67
N THR A 51 -2.11 -1.54 1.66
CA THR A 51 -2.40 -2.38 2.81
C THR A 51 -3.90 -2.49 3.09
N ASP A 52 -4.32 -3.66 3.57
CA ASP A 52 -5.66 -3.83 4.09
C ASP A 52 -5.83 -3.01 5.37
N PHE A 53 -7.04 -2.51 5.60
CA PHE A 53 -7.38 -1.73 6.79
C PHE A 53 -7.37 -2.60 8.05
N LEU A 54 -8.13 -3.70 8.02
CA LEU A 54 -8.28 -4.59 9.18
C LEU A 54 -7.51 -5.89 8.97
N MET A 55 -6.65 -6.20 9.93
CA MET A 55 -5.88 -7.45 9.96
C MET A 55 -5.79 -7.88 11.43
N PRO A 56 -5.69 -9.19 11.71
CA PRO A 56 -5.53 -9.66 13.10
C PRO A 56 -4.30 -9.03 13.75
N GLY A 57 -4.46 -8.58 14.99
CA GLY A 57 -3.39 -7.90 15.72
C GLY A 57 -3.27 -6.45 15.29
N MET A 58 -2.16 -6.09 14.64
CA MET A 58 -1.95 -4.74 14.12
C MET A 58 -2.58 -4.59 12.74
N GLY A 59 -3.31 -3.49 12.54
CA GLY A 59 -4.01 -3.22 11.28
C GLY A 59 -3.25 -2.27 10.36
N GLY A 60 -3.91 -1.91 9.26
CA GLY A 60 -3.32 -1.04 8.23
C GLY A 60 -2.96 0.35 8.72
N LEU A 61 -3.72 0.92 9.66
CA LEU A 61 -3.39 2.24 10.21
C LEU A 61 -2.16 2.18 11.11
N ASP A 62 -1.97 1.07 11.83
CA ASP A 62 -0.76 0.86 12.62
C ASP A 62 0.46 0.78 11.71
N LEU A 63 0.33 0.04 10.60
CA LEU A 63 1.38 -0.06 9.60
C LEU A 63 1.69 1.32 9.00
N ALA A 64 0.66 2.07 8.64
CA ALA A 64 0.82 3.40 8.07
C ALA A 64 1.59 4.32 9.02
N ARG A 65 1.24 4.30 10.29
CA ARG A 65 1.94 5.10 11.30
C ARG A 65 3.41 4.74 11.41
N GLU A 66 3.71 3.43 11.43
CA GLU A 66 5.09 2.96 11.51
C GLU A 66 5.91 3.34 10.28
N ILE A 67 5.33 3.24 9.10
CA ILE A 67 6.00 3.63 7.85
C ILE A 67 6.25 5.13 7.83
N ARG A 68 5.27 5.94 8.22
CA ARG A 68 5.41 7.40 8.25
C ARG A 68 6.42 7.87 9.28
N ALA A 69 6.63 7.11 10.35
CA ALA A 69 7.68 7.40 11.31
C ALA A 69 9.08 7.25 10.69
N ARG A 70 9.21 6.37 9.70
CA ARG A 70 10.46 6.12 8.99
C ARG A 70 10.63 7.04 7.78
N ASN A 71 9.52 7.37 7.11
CA ASN A 71 9.50 8.25 5.94
C ASN A 71 8.17 9.01 5.92
N SER A 72 8.19 10.27 6.34
CA SER A 72 7.00 11.08 6.56
C SER A 72 6.19 11.37 5.29
N LYS A 73 6.77 11.17 4.10
CA LYS A 73 6.12 11.45 2.82
C LYS A 73 5.84 10.20 2.00
N PHE A 74 6.05 9.03 2.58
CA PHE A 74 5.87 7.77 1.86
C PHE A 74 4.40 7.56 1.47
N PRO A 75 4.11 7.24 0.19
CA PRO A 75 2.72 7.06 -0.24
C PRO A 75 2.13 5.73 0.26
N ILE A 76 0.93 5.80 0.82
CA ILE A 76 0.24 4.67 1.42
C ILE A 76 -1.21 4.64 0.97
N ILE A 77 -1.61 3.52 0.36
CA ILE A 77 -3.00 3.24 0.01
C ILE A 77 -3.56 2.24 1.02
N VAL A 78 -4.72 2.55 1.60
CA VAL A 78 -5.40 1.62 2.51
C VAL A 78 -6.67 1.11 1.84
N MET A 79 -6.81 -0.22 1.76
CA MET A 79 -7.97 -0.89 1.22
C MET A 79 -8.96 -1.15 2.36
N THR A 80 -10.23 -0.82 2.17
CA THR A 80 -11.23 -1.01 3.21
C THR A 80 -12.58 -1.48 2.66
N ALA A 81 -13.24 -2.38 3.40
CA ALA A 81 -14.61 -2.76 3.15
C ALA A 81 -15.59 -1.86 3.90
N TYR A 82 -15.09 -0.92 4.67
CA TYR A 82 -15.85 -0.02 5.53
C TYR A 82 -15.69 1.43 5.09
N GLU A 83 -16.40 2.34 5.74
CA GLU A 83 -16.21 3.76 5.50
C GLU A 83 -14.80 4.19 5.92
N PRO A 84 -14.11 4.99 5.12
CA PRO A 84 -12.81 5.52 5.51
C PRO A 84 -12.91 6.34 6.78
N VAL A 85 -11.89 6.23 7.64
CA VAL A 85 -11.78 7.06 8.83
C VAL A 85 -10.75 8.17 8.58
N GLU A 86 -10.85 9.24 9.33
CA GLU A 86 -9.89 10.32 9.20
C GLU A 86 -8.53 9.87 9.74
N CYS A 87 -7.51 9.91 8.89
CA CYS A 87 -6.16 9.52 9.28
C CYS A 87 -5.14 10.23 8.39
N GLU A 88 -4.27 11.02 9.01
CA GLU A 88 -3.25 11.81 8.30
C GLU A 88 -2.18 10.94 7.64
N HIS A 89 -2.04 9.67 8.07
CA HIS A 89 -1.02 8.77 7.54
C HIS A 89 -1.41 8.07 6.24
N VAL A 90 -2.68 8.16 5.86
CA VAL A 90 -3.18 7.51 4.64
C VAL A 90 -3.16 8.51 3.49
N THR A 91 -2.49 8.12 2.40
CA THR A 91 -2.46 8.95 1.20
C THR A 91 -3.78 8.85 0.44
N LEU A 92 -4.30 7.62 0.32
CA LEU A 92 -5.50 7.37 -0.46
C LEU A 92 -6.22 6.13 0.06
N TRP A 93 -7.55 6.19 0.08
CA TRP A 93 -8.39 5.05 0.44
C TRP A 93 -8.94 4.38 -0.80
N LEU A 94 -8.92 3.04 -0.82
CA LEU A 94 -9.46 2.25 -1.91
C LEU A 94 -10.51 1.29 -1.37
N PRO A 95 -11.80 1.49 -1.70
CA PRO A 95 -12.84 0.55 -1.30
C PRO A 95 -12.56 -0.84 -1.87
N LYS A 96 -12.65 -1.89 -1.05
CA LYS A 96 -12.38 -3.25 -1.49
C LYS A 96 -13.30 -3.73 -2.61
N GLU A 97 -14.53 -3.25 -2.65
CA GLU A 97 -15.47 -3.58 -3.71
C GLU A 97 -15.01 -3.10 -5.08
N PHE A 98 -14.14 -2.09 -5.13
CA PHE A 98 -13.57 -1.55 -6.36
C PHE A 98 -12.11 -1.91 -6.55
N LEU A 99 -11.59 -2.85 -5.75
CA LEU A 99 -10.16 -3.20 -5.74
C LEU A 99 -9.64 -3.53 -7.14
N PHE A 100 -10.23 -4.54 -7.80
CA PHE A 100 -9.68 -4.98 -9.08
C PHE A 100 -9.89 -3.97 -10.21
N PRO A 101 -11.05 -3.32 -10.34
CA PRO A 101 -11.21 -2.27 -11.35
C PRO A 101 -10.32 -1.04 -11.15
N HIS A 102 -10.01 -0.68 -9.90
CA HIS A 102 -9.36 0.61 -9.60
C HIS A 102 -7.97 0.54 -9.00
N LEU A 103 -7.47 -0.65 -8.67
CA LEU A 103 -6.15 -0.79 -8.04
C LEU A 103 -5.05 -0.11 -8.86
N LEU A 104 -4.95 -0.43 -10.15
CA LEU A 104 -3.92 0.13 -11.02
C LEU A 104 -4.04 1.64 -11.15
N GLU A 105 -5.26 2.14 -11.30
CA GLU A 105 -5.52 3.56 -11.40
C GLU A 105 -5.03 4.30 -10.15
N LYS A 106 -5.36 3.77 -8.96
CA LYS A 106 -4.98 4.40 -7.70
C LYS A 106 -3.48 4.32 -7.46
N VAL A 107 -2.86 3.20 -7.80
CA VAL A 107 -1.41 3.05 -7.70
C VAL A 107 -0.70 4.06 -8.60
N ARG A 108 -1.13 4.20 -9.84
CA ARG A 108 -0.56 5.17 -10.78
C ARG A 108 -0.71 6.60 -10.27
N ALA A 109 -1.88 6.93 -9.73
CA ALA A 109 -2.13 8.27 -9.21
C ALA A 109 -1.20 8.60 -8.02
N CYS A 110 -1.05 7.66 -7.08
CA CYS A 110 -0.18 7.85 -5.93
C CYS A 110 1.29 8.00 -6.32
N LEU A 111 1.76 7.18 -7.26
CA LEU A 111 3.14 7.26 -7.72
C LEU A 111 3.41 8.55 -8.47
N ALA A 112 2.46 9.01 -9.28
CA ALA A 112 2.59 10.27 -10.00
C ALA A 112 2.64 11.48 -9.06
N GLU A 113 1.82 11.50 -8.02
CA GLU A 113 1.83 12.55 -7.01
C GLU A 113 3.17 12.58 -6.25
N ALA A 114 3.69 11.41 -5.89
CA ALA A 114 4.96 11.31 -5.19
C ALA A 114 6.10 11.86 -6.06
N GLU A 115 6.13 11.55 -7.35
CA GLU A 115 7.12 12.06 -8.30
C GLU A 115 6.99 13.58 -8.46
N THR A 116 5.78 14.10 -8.56
CA THR A 116 5.52 15.53 -8.67
C THR A 116 5.99 16.26 -7.42
N ALA A 117 5.71 15.72 -6.24
CA ALA A 117 6.14 16.30 -4.97
C ALA A 117 7.67 16.37 -4.87
N VAL A 118 8.37 15.33 -5.34
CA VAL A 118 9.84 15.33 -5.39
C VAL A 118 10.37 16.34 -6.39
N ALA A 119 9.76 16.40 -7.58
CA ALA A 119 10.18 17.30 -8.64
C ALA A 119 9.99 18.78 -8.30
N SER A 120 9.02 19.09 -7.42
CA SER A 120 8.72 20.47 -7.04
C SER A 120 9.58 21.00 -5.89
N ARG A 121 10.53 20.23 -5.40
CA ARG A 121 11.47 20.67 -4.35
C ARG A 121 12.67 21.41 -4.96
#